data_650c0697cecec07b1473576b873f3480
#
_entry.id   650c0697cecec07b1473576b873f3480
#
_cell.length_a   1.000
_cell.length_b   1.000
_cell.length_c   1.000
_cell.angle_alpha   90.00
_cell.angle_beta   90.00
_cell.angle_gamma   90.00
#
_symmetry.space_group_name_H-M   'P 1'
#
loop_
_entity.id
_entity.type
_entity.pdbx_description
1 polymer ?
#
loop_
_entity_poly.entity_id
_entity_poly.type
_entity_poly.pdbx_seq_one_letter_code
_entity_poly.pdbx_strand_id
1 'polypeptide(L)'
;MSLRLKASACALAALALSQPARAQDPVLREPWLGGGLGTASASVNCDICSDDRNGGLSGYLTGGITVSPSLRLGAELSGWFDTTDDIRQRLVLYGASAYWNPAPASPWFLKGGIGLMNYHADDAADDDDEPLGSNSAALQIGTGYEFRTGQRLSISPYANLLVSTSGNLTSGNLIVTDASFSLFQVGAGVRWR
;
A
#
# COMPACT_ATOMS: atom_id res chain seq x y z
N MET A 1 6.40 20.26 -34.01
CA MET A 1 5.24 20.96 -33.44
C MET A 1 4.71 20.19 -32.21
N SER A 2 5.54 19.98 -31.17
CA SER A 2 5.20 19.12 -30.01
C SER A 2 5.72 19.60 -28.65
N LEU A 3 6.08 20.89 -28.51
CA LEU A 3 6.67 21.40 -27.26
C LEU A 3 5.67 22.18 -26.36
N ARG A 4 4.43 22.40 -26.79
CA ARG A 4 3.47 23.23 -26.06
C ARG A 4 2.53 22.48 -25.10
N LEU A 5 2.52 21.14 -25.11
CA LEU A 5 1.58 20.36 -24.26
C LEU A 5 2.14 20.00 -22.86
N LYS A 6 3.45 20.12 -22.66
CA LYS A 6 4.07 19.73 -21.36
C LYS A 6 4.06 20.84 -20.29
N ALA A 7 3.80 22.10 -20.68
CA ALA A 7 3.79 23.23 -19.73
C ALA A 7 2.45 23.38 -18.98
N SER A 8 1.35 22.84 -19.50
CA SER A 8 0.03 23.04 -18.89
C SER A 8 -0.25 22.12 -17.71
N ALA A 9 0.41 20.96 -17.62
CA ALA A 9 0.19 20.01 -16.52
C ALA A 9 0.83 20.47 -15.20
N CYS A 10 1.96 21.18 -15.25
CA CYS A 10 2.61 21.70 -14.04
C CYS A 10 1.89 22.91 -13.44
N ALA A 11 1.16 23.70 -14.23
CA ALA A 11 0.44 24.87 -13.73
C ALA A 11 -0.81 24.52 -12.93
N LEU A 12 -1.46 23.40 -13.22
CA LEU A 12 -2.64 22.94 -12.48
C LEU A 12 -2.29 22.36 -11.09
N ALA A 13 -1.11 21.80 -10.92
CA ALA A 13 -0.64 21.29 -9.63
C ALA A 13 -0.26 22.43 -8.67
N ALA A 14 0.18 23.57 -9.16
CA ALA A 14 0.58 24.72 -8.35
C ALA A 14 -0.63 25.52 -7.81
N LEU A 15 -1.76 25.50 -8.50
CA LEU A 15 -2.99 26.20 -8.07
C LEU A 15 -3.73 25.49 -6.93
N ALA A 16 -3.50 24.20 -6.73
CA ALA A 16 -4.10 23.44 -5.62
C ALA A 16 -3.44 23.72 -4.26
N LEU A 17 -2.25 24.34 -4.23
CA LEU A 17 -1.47 24.62 -3.02
C LEU A 17 -1.69 26.04 -2.46
N SER A 18 -2.42 26.91 -3.15
CA SER A 18 -2.63 28.31 -2.74
C SER A 18 -3.95 28.53 -2.00
N GLN A 19 -4.35 27.65 -1.11
CA GLN A 19 -5.44 27.97 -0.19
C GLN A 19 -4.90 28.87 0.93
N PRO A 20 -5.57 30.04 1.22
CA PRO A 20 -5.15 30.89 2.32
C PRO A 20 -5.19 30.10 3.62
N ALA A 21 -4.07 30.11 4.35
CA ALA A 21 -3.99 29.55 5.69
C ALA A 21 -5.02 30.27 6.58
N ARG A 22 -6.21 29.68 6.73
CA ARG A 22 -7.13 30.08 7.79
C ARG A 22 -6.43 29.79 9.10
N ALA A 23 -6.44 30.76 10.02
CA ALA A 23 -5.94 30.64 11.37
C ALA A 23 -6.43 29.30 11.95
N GLN A 24 -5.48 28.40 12.17
CA GLN A 24 -5.77 27.02 12.53
C GLN A 24 -6.15 27.01 14.00
N ASP A 25 -7.35 26.53 14.30
CA ASP A 25 -7.62 25.90 15.59
C ASP A 25 -6.46 24.90 15.87
N PRO A 26 -6.03 24.75 17.13
CA PRO A 26 -4.95 23.83 17.46
C PRO A 26 -5.27 22.47 16.88
N VAL A 27 -4.59 22.10 15.80
CA VAL A 27 -4.76 20.83 15.10
C VAL A 27 -4.46 19.76 16.14
N LEU A 28 -5.50 19.08 16.60
CA LEU A 28 -5.39 17.94 17.49
C LEU A 28 -4.56 16.87 16.74
N ARG A 29 -3.26 16.84 17.05
CA ARG A 29 -2.36 15.78 16.58
C ARG A 29 -2.66 14.52 17.37
N GLU A 30 -3.88 14.01 17.24
CA GLU A 30 -4.26 12.78 17.92
C GLU A 30 -3.55 11.61 17.23
N PRO A 31 -2.75 10.84 17.99
CA PRO A 31 -2.16 9.62 17.48
C PRO A 31 -3.26 8.59 17.22
N TRP A 32 -3.04 7.77 16.22
CA TRP A 32 -3.92 6.63 15.93
C TRP A 32 -3.08 5.42 15.54
N LEU A 33 -3.62 4.25 15.80
CA LEU A 33 -3.05 2.95 15.42
C LEU A 33 -4.14 2.11 14.77
N GLY A 34 -3.77 1.31 13.80
CA GLY A 34 -4.70 0.41 13.13
C GLY A 34 -4.02 -0.81 12.54
N GLY A 35 -4.83 -1.76 12.17
CA GLY A 35 -4.37 -2.97 11.49
C GLY A 35 -5.55 -3.71 10.92
N GLY A 36 -5.29 -4.61 9.99
CA GLY A 36 -6.32 -5.41 9.36
C GLY A 36 -5.78 -6.72 8.81
N LEU A 37 -6.71 -7.65 8.62
CA LEU A 37 -6.46 -8.94 8.01
C LEU A 37 -7.44 -9.15 6.86
N GLY A 38 -7.04 -9.95 5.90
CA GLY A 38 -7.84 -10.24 4.73
C GLY A 38 -7.17 -11.24 3.81
N THR A 39 -7.63 -11.26 2.59
CA THR A 39 -7.04 -12.02 1.51
C THR A 39 -6.50 -11.09 0.44
N ALA A 40 -5.54 -11.55 -0.31
CA ALA A 40 -5.05 -10.82 -1.46
C ALA A 40 -4.75 -11.74 -2.64
N SER A 41 -4.74 -11.14 -3.82
CA SER A 41 -4.30 -11.78 -5.05
C SER A 41 -3.08 -11.04 -5.56
N ALA A 42 -1.95 -11.73 -5.62
CA ALA A 42 -0.69 -11.24 -6.13
C ALA A 42 -0.47 -11.69 -7.57
N SER A 43 0.14 -10.82 -8.38
CA SER A 43 0.62 -11.14 -9.72
C SER A 43 2.03 -10.58 -9.88
N VAL A 44 2.91 -11.41 -10.41
CA VAL A 44 4.27 -11.05 -10.83
C VAL A 44 4.28 -10.97 -12.34
N ASN A 45 4.69 -9.85 -12.87
CA ASN A 45 4.80 -9.64 -14.32
C ASN A 45 6.27 -9.46 -14.68
N CYS A 46 6.79 -10.35 -15.52
CA CYS A 46 8.12 -10.30 -16.12
C CYS A 46 8.09 -11.06 -17.46
N ASP A 47 9.11 -10.89 -18.32
CA ASP A 47 9.15 -11.46 -19.67
C ASP A 47 9.05 -12.99 -19.72
N ILE A 48 9.42 -13.68 -18.64
CA ILE A 48 9.42 -15.15 -18.52
C ILE A 48 8.46 -15.68 -17.44
N CYS A 49 7.72 -14.79 -16.76
CA CYS A 49 6.77 -15.19 -15.74
C CYS A 49 5.44 -15.61 -16.37
N SER A 50 4.74 -16.57 -15.77
CA SER A 50 3.34 -16.82 -16.08
C SER A 50 2.47 -15.70 -15.52
N ASP A 51 1.41 -15.34 -16.27
CA ASP A 51 0.41 -14.33 -15.83
C ASP A 51 -0.51 -14.85 -14.70
N ASP A 52 -0.09 -15.87 -13.97
CA ASP A 52 -0.88 -16.48 -12.92
C ASP A 52 -0.99 -15.55 -11.70
N ARG A 53 -2.17 -15.57 -11.09
CA ARG A 53 -2.46 -14.84 -9.86
C ARG A 53 -2.53 -15.80 -8.69
N ASN A 54 -1.66 -15.59 -7.72
CA ASN A 54 -1.63 -16.38 -6.50
C ASN A 54 -2.49 -15.71 -5.42
N GLY A 55 -3.41 -16.48 -4.85
CA GLY A 55 -4.22 -16.04 -3.73
C GLY A 55 -3.54 -16.37 -2.41
N GLY A 56 -3.64 -15.48 -1.42
CA GLY A 56 -3.01 -15.73 -0.12
C GLY A 56 -3.59 -14.90 1.01
N LEU A 57 -3.06 -15.12 2.20
CA LEU A 57 -3.39 -14.35 3.39
C LEU A 57 -2.70 -12.99 3.32
N SER A 58 -3.42 -11.94 3.67
CA SER A 58 -2.85 -10.59 3.74
C SER A 58 -3.20 -9.87 5.01
N GLY A 59 -2.38 -8.86 5.36
CA GLY A 59 -2.66 -8.00 6.48
C GLY A 59 -1.84 -6.72 6.43
N TYR A 60 -2.19 -5.78 7.29
CA TYR A 60 -1.43 -4.55 7.46
C TYR A 60 -1.43 -4.08 8.90
N LEU A 61 -0.39 -3.33 9.26
CA LEU A 61 -0.30 -2.51 10.46
C LEU A 61 -0.02 -1.08 10.03
N THR A 62 -0.66 -0.13 10.68
CA THR A 62 -0.49 1.29 10.35
C THR A 62 -0.64 2.14 11.61
N GLY A 63 0.07 3.26 11.64
CA GLY A 63 -0.02 4.19 12.76
C GLY A 63 0.49 5.57 12.36
N GLY A 64 -0.05 6.59 12.99
CA GLY A 64 0.27 7.96 12.61
C GLY A 64 -0.45 9.02 13.41
N ILE A 65 -0.64 10.16 12.78
CA ILE A 65 -1.26 11.34 13.38
C ILE A 65 -2.43 11.85 12.51
N THR A 66 -3.44 12.39 13.17
CA THR A 66 -4.53 13.15 12.52
C THR A 66 -4.05 14.58 12.29
N VAL A 67 -3.93 14.98 11.02
CA VAL A 67 -3.46 16.30 10.60
C VAL A 67 -4.63 17.29 10.51
N SER A 68 -5.79 16.80 10.09
CA SER A 68 -7.03 17.58 10.02
C SER A 68 -8.23 16.65 10.19
N PRO A 69 -9.45 17.17 10.38
CA PRO A 69 -10.66 16.35 10.46
C PRO A 69 -10.86 15.42 9.26
N SER A 70 -10.26 15.74 8.11
CA SER A 70 -10.37 14.97 6.87
C SER A 70 -9.09 14.26 6.45
N LEU A 71 -7.95 14.48 7.14
CA LEU A 71 -6.65 13.95 6.71
C LEU A 71 -5.86 13.34 7.87
N ARG A 72 -5.43 12.13 7.67
CA ARG A 72 -4.52 11.39 8.55
C ARG A 72 -3.29 10.96 7.77
N LEU A 73 -2.12 11.06 8.38
CA LEU A 73 -0.87 10.60 7.83
C LEU A 73 -0.26 9.55 8.74
N GLY A 74 0.35 8.53 8.15
CA GLY A 74 0.95 7.45 8.93
C GLY A 74 2.01 6.67 8.19
N ALA A 75 2.72 5.85 8.95
CA ALA A 75 3.53 4.76 8.44
C ALA A 75 2.69 3.49 8.31
N GLU A 76 3.05 2.64 7.39
CA GLU A 76 2.35 1.38 7.14
C GLU A 76 3.33 0.25 6.83
N LEU A 77 3.02 -0.90 7.39
CA LEU A 77 3.59 -2.19 7.07
C LEU A 77 2.46 -3.06 6.52
N SER A 78 2.55 -3.50 5.29
CA SER A 78 1.56 -4.38 4.67
C SER A 78 2.25 -5.66 4.19
N GLY A 79 1.58 -6.81 4.33
CA GLY A 79 2.13 -8.09 3.97
C GLY A 79 1.12 -8.98 3.25
N TRP A 80 1.65 -9.85 2.41
CA TRP A 80 0.95 -10.95 1.77
C TRP A 80 1.83 -12.20 1.84
N PHE A 81 1.19 -13.33 2.09
CA PHE A 81 1.83 -14.62 2.28
C PHE A 81 1.02 -15.69 1.55
N ASP A 82 1.71 -16.52 0.80
CA ASP A 82 1.16 -17.70 0.13
C ASP A 82 2.14 -18.85 0.21
N THR A 83 1.61 -20.07 0.19
CA THR A 83 2.39 -21.29 0.06
C THR A 83 1.63 -22.22 -0.88
N THR A 84 2.17 -22.41 -2.07
CA THR A 84 1.60 -23.27 -3.11
C THR A 84 2.70 -24.17 -3.67
N ASP A 85 2.43 -25.47 -3.78
CA ASP A 85 3.34 -26.48 -4.31
C ASP A 85 4.76 -26.47 -3.66
N ASP A 86 4.80 -26.35 -2.32
CA ASP A 86 6.02 -26.24 -1.50
C ASP A 86 6.82 -24.92 -1.72
N ILE A 87 6.35 -24.02 -2.55
CA ILE A 87 6.95 -22.68 -2.71
C ILE A 87 6.28 -21.71 -1.75
N ARG A 88 7.06 -21.15 -0.83
CA ARG A 88 6.64 -20.12 0.09
C ARG A 88 6.94 -18.74 -0.49
N GLN A 89 5.92 -17.96 -0.68
CA GLN A 89 6.01 -16.60 -1.23
C GLN A 89 5.58 -15.58 -0.18
N ARG A 90 6.33 -14.49 -0.08
CA ARG A 90 5.97 -13.37 0.76
C ARG A 90 6.26 -12.04 0.06
N LEU A 91 5.37 -11.09 0.27
CA LEU A 91 5.51 -9.74 -0.22
C LEU A 91 5.24 -8.79 0.93
N VAL A 92 6.18 -7.89 1.21
CA VAL A 92 6.10 -6.95 2.32
C VAL A 92 6.35 -5.55 1.79
N LEU A 93 5.43 -4.62 2.11
CA LEU A 93 5.55 -3.19 1.84
C LEU A 93 5.82 -2.43 3.13
N TYR A 94 6.80 -1.57 3.12
CA TYR A 94 7.10 -0.58 4.15
C TYR A 94 6.91 0.81 3.55
N GLY A 95 6.03 1.64 4.12
CA GLY A 95 5.77 2.91 3.48
C GLY A 95 5.09 3.95 4.35
N ALA A 96 4.82 5.08 3.72
CA ALA A 96 4.00 6.14 4.25
C ALA A 96 2.63 6.13 3.56
N SER A 97 1.58 6.40 4.32
CA SER A 97 0.20 6.43 3.83
C SER A 97 -0.53 7.67 4.30
N ALA A 98 -1.42 8.14 3.45
CA ALA A 98 -2.38 9.19 3.72
C ALA A 98 -3.79 8.64 3.60
N TYR A 99 -4.63 8.96 4.57
CA TYR A 99 -6.05 8.61 4.59
C TYR A 99 -6.86 9.89 4.53
N TRP A 100 -7.64 10.02 3.48
CA TRP A 100 -8.48 11.20 3.26
C TRP A 100 -9.96 10.83 3.31
N ASN A 101 -10.71 11.52 4.17
CA ASN A 101 -12.16 11.44 4.23
C ASN A 101 -12.75 12.62 3.44
N PRO A 102 -13.60 12.40 2.41
CA PRO A 102 -14.15 13.46 1.57
C PRO A 102 -14.90 14.55 2.33
N ALA A 103 -15.46 14.21 3.47
CA ALA A 103 -16.03 15.17 4.43
C ALA A 103 -15.62 14.77 5.85
N PRO A 104 -15.52 15.71 6.81
CA PRO A 104 -15.06 15.44 8.18
C PRO A 104 -15.88 14.37 8.93
N ALA A 105 -17.15 14.22 8.59
CA ALA A 105 -18.04 13.20 9.18
C ALA A 105 -18.23 11.96 8.27
N SER A 106 -17.60 11.94 7.09
CA SER A 106 -17.72 10.82 6.17
C SER A 106 -17.14 9.54 6.78
N PRO A 107 -17.88 8.44 6.79
CA PRO A 107 -17.32 7.14 7.14
C PRO A 107 -16.44 6.56 6.04
N TRP A 108 -16.54 7.05 4.80
CA TRP A 108 -15.69 6.64 3.70
C TRP A 108 -14.32 7.31 3.79
N PHE A 109 -13.29 6.56 3.48
CA PHE A 109 -11.96 7.09 3.28
C PHE A 109 -11.35 6.59 1.98
N LEU A 110 -10.51 7.43 1.40
CA LEU A 110 -9.56 7.06 0.37
C LEU A 110 -8.18 6.99 0.99
N LYS A 111 -7.38 6.06 0.53
CA LYS A 111 -6.01 5.84 0.97
C LYS A 111 -5.08 5.98 -0.22
N GLY A 112 -3.97 6.66 -0.02
CA GLY A 112 -2.85 6.72 -0.95
C GLY A 112 -1.55 6.54 -0.19
N GLY A 113 -0.54 5.93 -0.80
CA GLY A 113 0.75 5.74 -0.14
C GLY A 113 1.87 5.41 -1.10
N ILE A 114 3.08 5.55 -0.60
CA ILE A 114 4.33 5.21 -1.28
C ILE A 114 5.22 4.43 -0.34
N GLY A 115 6.04 3.54 -0.87
CA GLY A 115 6.93 2.75 -0.03
C GLY A 115 7.93 1.91 -0.82
N LEU A 116 8.59 1.04 -0.09
CA LEU A 116 9.46 0.00 -0.61
C LEU A 116 8.77 -1.34 -0.45
N MET A 117 8.75 -2.11 -1.51
CA MET A 117 8.19 -3.45 -1.57
C MET A 117 9.34 -4.44 -1.66
N ASN A 118 9.34 -5.42 -0.77
CA ASN A 118 10.26 -6.54 -0.76
C ASN A 118 9.46 -7.81 -1.12
N TYR A 119 9.88 -8.50 -2.16
CA TYR A 119 9.38 -9.82 -2.53
C TYR A 119 10.43 -10.87 -2.20
N HIS A 120 9.99 -12.02 -1.73
CA HIS A 120 10.83 -13.15 -1.41
C HIS A 120 10.06 -14.45 -1.68
N ALA A 121 10.72 -15.38 -2.38
CA ALA A 121 10.21 -16.72 -2.60
C ALA A 121 11.31 -17.73 -2.29
N ASP A 122 10.97 -18.76 -1.53
CA ASP A 122 11.84 -19.84 -1.10
C ASP A 122 11.13 -21.19 -1.26
N ASP A 123 11.90 -22.25 -1.54
CA ASP A 123 11.40 -23.62 -1.50
C ASP A 123 11.27 -24.05 -0.03
N ALA A 124 10.07 -24.50 0.36
CA ALA A 124 9.81 -24.95 1.72
C ALA A 124 10.40 -26.34 2.02
N ALA A 125 10.77 -27.10 0.98
CA ALA A 125 11.28 -28.46 1.09
C ALA A 125 12.81 -28.52 1.06
N ASP A 126 13.50 -27.50 0.53
CA ASP A 126 14.96 -27.46 0.38
C ASP A 126 15.53 -26.13 0.91
N ASP A 127 16.10 -26.18 2.12
CA ASP A 127 16.72 -25.01 2.77
C ASP A 127 18.08 -24.60 2.13
N ASP A 128 18.62 -25.39 1.20
CA ASP A 128 19.91 -25.13 0.53
C ASP A 128 19.74 -24.32 -0.78
N ASP A 129 18.50 -24.16 -1.28
CA ASP A 129 18.24 -23.37 -2.48
C ASP A 129 18.33 -21.85 -2.20
N GLU A 130 19.03 -21.13 -3.09
CA GLU A 130 19.14 -19.67 -2.97
C GLU A 130 17.79 -18.98 -3.20
N PRO A 131 17.30 -18.21 -2.21
CA PRO A 131 15.99 -17.59 -2.30
C PRO A 131 15.93 -16.55 -3.42
N LEU A 132 14.79 -16.50 -4.10
CA LEU A 132 14.48 -15.47 -5.07
C LEU A 132 14.02 -14.18 -4.34
N GLY A 133 14.70 -13.08 -4.56
CA GLY A 133 14.38 -11.81 -3.91
C GLY A 133 14.31 -10.62 -4.86
N SER A 134 13.48 -9.64 -4.51
CA SER A 134 13.40 -8.35 -5.21
C SER A 134 13.06 -7.21 -4.25
N ASN A 135 13.64 -6.05 -4.52
CA ASN A 135 13.28 -4.79 -3.88
C ASN A 135 12.86 -3.77 -4.93
N SER A 136 11.73 -3.13 -4.74
CA SER A 136 11.20 -2.14 -5.68
C SER A 136 10.48 -1.01 -4.94
N ALA A 137 10.40 0.16 -5.57
CA ALA A 137 9.51 1.20 -5.09
C ALA A 137 8.06 0.81 -5.41
N ALA A 138 7.12 1.18 -4.54
CA ALA A 138 5.73 0.83 -4.71
C ALA A 138 4.81 2.00 -4.41
N LEU A 139 3.68 1.99 -5.10
CA LEU A 139 2.54 2.86 -4.86
C LEU A 139 1.39 2.02 -4.32
N GLN A 140 0.60 2.60 -3.43
CA GLN A 140 -0.65 2.00 -3.01
C GLN A 140 -1.79 3.00 -3.08
N ILE A 141 -2.95 2.48 -3.48
CA ILE A 141 -4.22 3.17 -3.39
C ILE A 141 -5.24 2.25 -2.73
N GLY A 142 -6.21 2.82 -2.06
CA GLY A 142 -7.22 2.02 -1.40
C GLY A 142 -8.42 2.84 -0.97
N THR A 143 -9.40 2.12 -0.48
CA THR A 143 -10.62 2.70 0.08
C THR A 143 -11.17 1.81 1.18
N GLY A 144 -12.01 2.37 2.02
CA GLY A 144 -12.72 1.62 3.02
C GLY A 144 -13.84 2.43 3.64
N TYR A 145 -14.58 1.76 4.51
CA TYR A 145 -15.72 2.34 5.21
C TYR A 145 -15.58 2.13 6.71
N GLU A 146 -15.60 3.19 7.50
CA GLU A 146 -15.39 3.14 8.95
C GLU A 146 -16.71 3.06 9.73
N PHE A 147 -16.97 1.92 10.33
CA PHE A 147 -18.02 1.73 11.31
C PHE A 147 -17.47 2.07 12.71
N ARG A 148 -17.92 3.17 13.28
CA ARG A 148 -17.55 3.56 14.67
C ARG A 148 -18.29 2.67 15.65
N THR A 149 -17.55 1.81 16.36
CA THR A 149 -18.09 0.90 17.39
C THR A 149 -18.01 1.47 18.80
N GLY A 150 -17.47 2.68 18.96
CA GLY A 150 -17.32 3.36 20.23
C GLY A 150 -16.63 4.71 20.06
N GLN A 151 -16.20 5.30 21.17
CA GLN A 151 -15.53 6.61 21.14
C GLN A 151 -14.14 6.54 20.50
N ARG A 152 -13.44 5.41 20.62
CA ARG A 152 -12.05 5.25 20.21
C ARG A 152 -11.81 4.17 19.17
N LEU A 153 -12.77 3.27 18.95
CA LEU A 153 -12.61 2.10 18.08
C LEU A 153 -13.49 2.23 16.84
N SER A 154 -12.91 1.90 15.70
CA SER A 154 -13.63 1.75 14.42
C SER A 154 -13.26 0.43 13.77
N ILE A 155 -14.21 -0.22 13.13
CA ILE A 155 -14.02 -1.39 12.27
C ILE A 155 -14.21 -0.94 10.83
N SER A 156 -13.36 -1.42 9.92
CA SER A 156 -13.39 -0.96 8.52
C SER A 156 -13.19 -2.11 7.56
N PRO A 157 -14.19 -2.50 6.75
CA PRO A 157 -13.91 -3.19 5.51
C PRO A 157 -13.07 -2.30 4.60
N TYR A 158 -12.10 -2.90 3.92
CA TYR A 158 -11.18 -2.18 3.04
C TYR A 158 -10.88 -2.96 1.76
N ALA A 159 -10.47 -2.21 0.74
CA ALA A 159 -9.85 -2.72 -0.47
C ALA A 159 -8.63 -1.86 -0.81
N ASN A 160 -7.50 -2.50 -1.10
CA ASN A 160 -6.25 -1.86 -1.49
C ASN A 160 -5.72 -2.46 -2.78
N LEU A 161 -5.10 -1.63 -3.60
CA LEU A 161 -4.28 -2.02 -4.73
C LEU A 161 -2.88 -1.49 -4.51
N LEU A 162 -1.89 -2.38 -4.56
CA LEU A 162 -0.47 -2.07 -4.48
C LEU A 162 0.14 -2.42 -5.83
N VAL A 163 0.98 -1.54 -6.34
CA VAL A 163 1.75 -1.76 -7.57
C VAL A 163 3.19 -1.35 -7.35
N SER A 164 4.12 -2.17 -7.79
CA SER A 164 5.54 -1.82 -7.75
C SER A 164 6.01 -1.23 -9.08
N THR A 165 7.07 -0.45 -9.00
CA THR A 165 7.88 -0.15 -10.19
C THR A 165 8.65 -1.40 -10.61
N SER A 166 9.15 -1.42 -11.84
CA SER A 166 10.06 -2.48 -12.27
C SER A 166 11.27 -2.57 -11.34
N GLY A 167 11.60 -3.79 -10.96
CA GLY A 167 12.77 -4.14 -10.15
C GLY A 167 13.49 -5.35 -10.75
N ASN A 168 14.61 -5.72 -10.16
CA ASN A 168 15.32 -6.92 -10.55
C ASN A 168 14.99 -8.06 -9.58
N LEU A 169 14.62 -9.21 -10.12
CA LEU A 169 14.57 -10.45 -9.38
C LEU A 169 15.95 -11.08 -9.40
N THR A 170 16.49 -11.41 -8.24
CA THR A 170 17.80 -12.01 -8.10
C THR A 170 17.72 -13.33 -7.33
N SER A 171 18.37 -14.37 -7.86
CA SER A 171 18.61 -15.63 -7.18
C SER A 171 20.02 -16.06 -7.59
N GLY A 172 20.97 -16.02 -6.64
CA GLY A 172 22.38 -16.27 -6.92
C GLY A 172 22.93 -15.42 -8.07
N ASN A 173 23.33 -16.09 -9.14
CA ASN A 173 23.85 -15.46 -10.36
C ASN A 173 22.77 -15.15 -11.42
N LEU A 174 21.51 -15.53 -11.17
CA LEU A 174 20.41 -15.25 -12.07
C LEU A 174 19.83 -13.85 -11.77
N ILE A 175 19.77 -13.01 -12.79
CA ILE A 175 19.13 -11.68 -12.69
C ILE A 175 18.06 -11.61 -13.77
N VAL A 176 16.80 -11.47 -13.36
CA VAL A 176 15.68 -11.17 -14.24
C VAL A 176 15.34 -9.69 -14.08
N THR A 177 15.49 -8.93 -15.15
CA THR A 177 15.20 -7.48 -15.15
C THR A 177 13.73 -7.20 -15.40
N ASP A 178 13.28 -6.00 -15.05
CA ASP A 178 11.93 -5.46 -15.34
C ASP A 178 10.75 -6.25 -14.74
N ALA A 179 10.98 -6.95 -13.61
CA ALA A 179 9.89 -7.56 -12.87
C ALA A 179 9.07 -6.51 -12.12
N SER A 180 7.76 -6.55 -12.27
CA SER A 180 6.81 -5.70 -11.55
C SER A 180 5.78 -6.55 -10.80
N PHE A 181 5.32 -6.03 -9.66
CA PHE A 181 4.37 -6.73 -8.81
C PHE A 181 3.08 -5.93 -8.68
N SER A 182 1.97 -6.63 -8.70
CA SER A 182 0.68 -6.06 -8.33
C SER A 182 -0.01 -6.94 -7.28
N LEU A 183 -0.62 -6.29 -6.28
CA LEU A 183 -1.30 -6.96 -5.19
C LEU A 183 -2.65 -6.29 -4.95
N PHE A 184 -3.73 -7.04 -5.07
CA PHE A 184 -5.07 -6.60 -4.72
C PHE A 184 -5.50 -7.25 -3.41
N GLN A 185 -5.78 -6.45 -2.38
CA GLN A 185 -6.16 -6.89 -1.04
C GLN A 185 -7.57 -6.48 -0.71
N VAL A 186 -8.32 -7.37 -0.07
CA VAL A 186 -9.63 -7.09 0.55
C VAL A 186 -9.69 -7.69 1.94
N GLY A 187 -10.30 -7.00 2.87
CA GLY A 187 -10.37 -7.47 4.24
C GLY A 187 -11.12 -6.57 5.19
N ALA A 188 -10.92 -6.80 6.47
CA ALA A 188 -11.44 -5.98 7.55
C ALA A 188 -10.30 -5.54 8.49
N GLY A 189 -10.36 -4.32 8.93
CA GLY A 189 -9.39 -3.73 9.84
C GLY A 189 -10.05 -3.09 11.04
N VAL A 190 -9.23 -2.80 12.03
CA VAL A 190 -9.60 -2.02 13.23
C VAL A 190 -8.70 -0.81 13.32
N ARG A 191 -9.24 0.30 13.80
CA ARG A 191 -8.49 1.50 14.12
C ARG A 191 -8.86 2.00 15.51
N TRP A 192 -7.83 2.30 16.29
CA TRP A 192 -7.92 2.91 17.60
C TRP A 192 -7.36 4.34 17.56
N ARG A 193 -8.02 5.27 18.29
CA ARG A 193 -7.65 6.69 18.44
C ARG A 193 -7.32 7.02 19.87
#